data_acec6edab9b2244f26bdbe9234a44239
#
_entry.id   acec6edab9b2244f26bdbe9234a44239
#
_cell.length_a   1.000
_cell.length_b   1.000
_cell.length_c   1.000
_cell.angle_alpha   90.00
_cell.angle_beta   90.00
_cell.angle_gamma   90.00
#
_symmetry.space_group_name_H-M   'P 1'
#
loop_
_entity.id
_entity.type
_entity.pdbx_description
1 polymer ?
#
loop_
_entity_poly.entity_id
_entity_poly.type
_entity_poly.pdbx_seq_one_letter_code
_entity_poly.pdbx_strand_id
1 'polypeptide(L)'
;KGKIPAVIAVLSARIGSIEDNGKGGWYAYRASKAALNMLLQTSAIEYQRTLPELRFIAFHPGTTDTPLSKPFQRSVPEGKLFTPDFVAASLLARLSEALAPVEEEAGDNRKRPPARFVAWDGSEIPW
;
A
#
# COMPACT_ATOMS: atom_id res chain seq x y z
N LYS A 1 -1.27 27.12 -14.27
CA LYS A 1 -0.13 26.24 -13.89
C LYS A 1 -0.73 24.90 -13.52
N GLY A 2 -0.41 23.83 -14.30
CA GLY A 2 -0.83 22.47 -13.98
C GLY A 2 -0.29 22.05 -12.61
N LYS A 3 -1.13 21.38 -11.81
CA LYS A 3 -0.70 20.79 -10.53
C LYS A 3 0.15 19.56 -10.84
N ILE A 4 1.27 19.43 -10.15
CA ILE A 4 2.16 18.26 -10.31
C ILE A 4 1.59 17.16 -9.42
N PRO A 5 1.27 15.97 -9.97
CA PRO A 5 0.82 14.86 -9.15
C PRO A 5 1.95 14.38 -8.22
N ALA A 6 1.58 13.99 -7.01
CA ALA A 6 2.50 13.46 -6.02
C ALA A 6 1.91 12.22 -5.34
N VAL A 7 2.77 11.32 -4.85
CA VAL A 7 2.35 10.11 -4.13
C VAL A 7 3.00 10.07 -2.75
N ILE A 8 2.19 9.79 -1.75
CA ILE A 8 2.64 9.35 -0.43
C ILE A 8 2.41 7.84 -0.35
N ALA A 9 3.51 7.10 -0.23
CA ALA A 9 3.45 5.66 -0.04
C ALA A 9 4.01 5.29 1.33
N VAL A 10 3.32 4.41 2.04
CA VAL A 10 3.78 3.86 3.32
C VAL A 10 4.02 2.36 3.19
N LEU A 11 5.08 1.87 3.80
CA LEU A 11 5.36 0.43 3.87
C LEU A 11 4.47 -0.21 4.93
N SER A 12 3.34 -0.72 4.47
CA SER A 12 2.39 -1.46 5.29
C SER A 12 2.65 -2.97 5.19
N ALA A 13 1.69 -3.77 5.55
CA ALA A 13 1.73 -5.22 5.42
C ALA A 13 0.31 -5.77 5.33
N ARG A 14 0.09 -6.83 4.55
CA ARG A 14 -1.21 -7.52 4.45
C ARG A 14 -1.80 -7.87 5.82
N ILE A 15 -0.93 -8.20 6.78
CA ILE A 15 -1.32 -8.52 8.15
C ILE A 15 -2.04 -7.37 8.88
N GLY A 16 -1.93 -6.13 8.38
CA GLY A 16 -2.67 -4.97 8.86
C GLY A 16 -4.11 -4.87 8.35
N SER A 17 -4.50 -5.71 7.39
CA SER A 17 -5.89 -5.79 6.94
C SER A 17 -6.76 -6.44 8.02
N ILE A 18 -7.82 -5.78 8.41
CA ILE A 18 -8.81 -6.33 9.33
C ILE A 18 -9.67 -7.37 8.62
N GLU A 19 -10.08 -7.06 7.39
CA GLU A 19 -10.96 -7.92 6.59
C GLU A 19 -10.25 -9.22 6.14
N ASP A 20 -8.96 -9.14 5.77
CA ASP A 20 -8.16 -10.31 5.33
C ASP A 20 -7.70 -11.21 6.50
N ASN A 21 -7.97 -10.82 7.74
CA ASN A 21 -7.50 -11.54 8.92
C ASN A 21 -8.29 -12.82 9.21
N GLY A 22 -7.90 -13.92 8.58
CA GLY A 22 -8.46 -15.25 8.82
C GLY A 22 -7.64 -16.14 9.76
N LYS A 23 -6.40 -15.76 10.09
CA LYS A 23 -5.46 -16.61 10.83
C LYS A 23 -5.22 -16.21 12.27
N GLY A 24 -5.50 -14.96 12.64
CA GLY A 24 -5.18 -14.43 13.96
C GLY A 24 -3.67 -14.35 14.24
N GLY A 25 -3.29 -14.27 15.52
CA GLY A 25 -1.90 -14.11 15.93
C GLY A 25 -1.32 -12.73 15.62
N TRP A 26 -0.06 -12.51 15.97
CA TRP A 26 0.70 -11.29 15.67
C TRP A 26 0.03 -9.99 16.14
N TYR A 27 -0.61 -10.00 17.30
CA TYR A 27 -1.47 -8.93 17.80
C TYR A 27 -0.85 -7.53 17.66
N ALA A 28 0.34 -7.31 18.21
CA ALA A 28 0.98 -6.01 18.19
C ALA A 28 1.35 -5.57 16.77
N TYR A 29 1.87 -6.48 15.94
CA TYR A 29 2.24 -6.16 14.56
C TYR A 29 1.01 -5.88 13.70
N ARG A 30 -0.06 -6.69 13.81
CA ARG A 30 -1.34 -6.41 13.15
C ARG A 30 -1.89 -5.05 13.56
N ALA A 31 -1.95 -4.79 14.86
CA ALA A 31 -2.45 -3.52 15.38
C ALA A 31 -1.65 -2.32 14.86
N SER A 32 -0.31 -2.41 14.82
CA SER A 32 0.54 -1.34 14.33
C SER A 32 0.31 -1.04 12.84
N LYS A 33 0.15 -2.06 12.00
CA LYS A 33 -0.08 -1.88 10.57
C LYS A 33 -1.53 -1.47 10.26
N ALA A 34 -2.50 -1.91 11.03
CA ALA A 34 -3.88 -1.43 10.95
C ALA A 34 -3.97 0.07 11.34
N ALA A 35 -3.25 0.47 12.38
CA ALA A 35 -3.16 1.88 12.77
C ALA A 35 -2.51 2.72 11.66
N LEU A 36 -1.42 2.26 11.06
CA LEU A 36 -0.78 2.93 9.92
C LEU A 36 -1.75 3.09 8.74
N ASN A 37 -2.48 2.03 8.41
CA ASN A 37 -3.50 2.05 7.35
C ASN A 37 -4.60 3.07 7.64
N MET A 38 -5.09 3.12 8.88
CA MET A 38 -6.11 4.08 9.30
C MET A 38 -5.61 5.52 9.19
N LEU A 39 -4.38 5.80 9.64
CA LEU A 39 -3.79 7.13 9.54
C LEU A 39 -3.66 7.56 8.08
N LEU A 40 -3.20 6.67 7.21
CA LEU A 40 -3.08 6.94 5.78
C LEU A 40 -4.44 7.24 5.14
N GLN A 41 -5.43 6.41 5.40
CA GLN A 41 -6.79 6.57 4.86
C GLN A 41 -7.42 7.89 5.35
N THR A 42 -7.27 8.20 6.63
CA THR A 42 -7.76 9.46 7.20
C THR A 42 -7.13 10.67 6.53
N SER A 43 -5.80 10.67 6.40
CA SER A 43 -5.07 11.74 5.70
C SER A 43 -5.54 11.88 4.24
N ALA A 44 -5.72 10.76 3.55
CA ALA A 44 -6.17 10.76 2.17
C ALA A 44 -7.56 11.43 2.01
N ILE A 45 -8.49 11.13 2.91
CA ILE A 45 -9.83 11.74 2.94
C ILE A 45 -9.73 13.25 3.19
N GLU A 46 -8.92 13.67 4.17
CA GLU A 46 -8.75 15.09 4.50
C GLU A 46 -8.16 15.89 3.34
N TYR A 47 -7.10 15.36 2.72
CA TYR A 47 -6.39 16.05 1.65
C TYR A 47 -7.08 15.94 0.28
N GLN A 48 -8.02 15.04 0.08
CA GLN A 48 -8.71 14.88 -1.20
C GLN A 48 -9.37 16.18 -1.71
N ARG A 49 -9.82 17.04 -0.78
CA ARG A 49 -10.48 18.30 -1.11
C ARG A 49 -9.50 19.43 -1.43
N THR A 50 -8.35 19.46 -0.76
CA THR A 50 -7.38 20.56 -0.83
C THR A 50 -6.22 20.29 -1.77
N LEU A 51 -5.84 19.01 -1.90
CA LEU A 51 -4.74 18.53 -2.74
C LEU A 51 -5.21 17.34 -3.62
N PRO A 52 -6.12 17.56 -4.57
CA PRO A 52 -6.72 16.48 -5.36
C PRO A 52 -5.72 15.70 -6.22
N GLU A 53 -4.53 16.26 -6.47
CA GLU A 53 -3.44 15.59 -7.21
C GLU A 53 -2.59 14.68 -6.33
N LEU A 54 -2.78 14.72 -4.99
CA LEU A 54 -2.05 13.86 -4.08
C LEU A 54 -2.67 12.45 -4.08
N ARG A 55 -1.81 11.44 -4.13
CA ARG A 55 -2.18 10.03 -4.09
C ARG A 55 -1.63 9.39 -2.83
N PHE A 56 -2.36 8.42 -2.29
CA PHE A 56 -1.97 7.71 -1.07
C PHE A 56 -1.99 6.22 -1.30
N ILE A 57 -0.89 5.54 -0.94
CA ILE A 57 -0.71 4.10 -1.11
C ILE A 57 -0.20 3.48 0.19
N ALA A 58 -0.93 2.50 0.72
CA ALA A 58 -0.39 1.51 1.65
C ALA A 58 0.18 0.36 0.81
N PHE A 59 1.47 0.11 0.90
CA PHE A 59 2.15 -0.89 0.09
C PHE A 59 2.54 -2.10 0.93
N HIS A 60 2.11 -3.29 0.51
CA HIS A 60 2.55 -4.56 1.08
C HIS A 60 3.68 -5.15 0.23
N PRO A 61 4.92 -5.19 0.75
CA PRO A 61 6.08 -5.66 0.00
C PRO A 61 6.16 -7.19 -0.16
N GLY A 62 5.31 -7.96 0.49
CA GLY A 62 5.55 -9.37 0.72
C GLY A 62 6.62 -9.59 1.79
N THR A 63 7.14 -10.81 1.93
CA THR A 63 8.27 -11.07 2.84
C THR A 63 9.57 -10.75 2.12
N THR A 64 10.25 -9.72 2.59
CA THR A 64 11.50 -9.24 2.02
C THR A 64 12.68 -9.76 2.84
N ASP A 65 13.74 -10.24 2.20
CA ASP A 65 14.95 -10.72 2.86
C ASP A 65 15.73 -9.57 3.48
N THR A 66 15.44 -9.32 4.74
CA THR A 66 16.02 -8.25 5.56
C THR A 66 16.29 -8.77 6.97
N PRO A 67 17.14 -8.08 7.76
CA PRO A 67 17.33 -8.44 9.17
C PRO A 67 16.02 -8.55 9.97
N LEU A 68 15.01 -7.73 9.63
CA LEU A 68 13.70 -7.77 10.29
C LEU A 68 12.96 -9.09 10.06
N SER A 69 13.03 -9.65 8.87
CA SER A 69 12.31 -10.87 8.50
C SER A 69 13.06 -12.16 8.85
N LYS A 70 14.37 -12.10 9.11
CA LYS A 70 15.23 -13.27 9.39
C LYS A 70 14.63 -14.29 10.35
N PRO A 71 14.08 -13.92 11.51
CA PRO A 71 13.52 -14.88 12.48
C PRO A 71 12.31 -15.65 11.95
N PHE A 72 11.66 -15.14 10.91
CA PHE A 72 10.35 -15.64 10.42
C PHE A 72 10.45 -16.29 9.04
N GLN A 73 11.61 -16.29 8.40
CA GLN A 73 11.77 -16.75 7.01
C GLN A 73 11.51 -18.24 6.82
N ARG A 74 11.65 -19.06 7.89
CA ARG A 74 11.41 -20.53 7.82
C ARG A 74 9.99 -20.90 7.42
N SER A 75 9.02 -20.04 7.68
CA SER A 75 7.60 -20.27 7.35
C SER A 75 7.19 -19.67 6.01
N VAL A 76 8.11 -19.03 5.30
CA VAL A 76 7.82 -18.39 4.02
C VAL A 76 7.78 -19.47 2.93
N PRO A 77 6.70 -19.55 2.13
CA PRO A 77 6.62 -20.49 1.03
C PRO A 77 7.74 -20.27 0.01
N GLU A 78 8.15 -21.33 -0.67
CA GLU A 78 9.13 -21.24 -1.75
C GLU A 78 8.72 -20.20 -2.80
N GLY A 79 9.69 -19.38 -3.23
CA GLY A 79 9.47 -18.31 -4.20
C GLY A 79 8.74 -17.07 -3.66
N LYS A 80 8.46 -17.01 -2.35
CA LYS A 80 7.79 -15.86 -1.70
C LYS A 80 8.69 -15.04 -0.78
N LEU A 81 9.98 -15.35 -0.73
CA LEU A 81 11.00 -14.51 -0.09
C LEU A 81 11.65 -13.64 -1.16
N PHE A 82 11.39 -12.35 -1.11
CA PHE A 82 11.83 -11.40 -2.13
C PHE A 82 13.12 -10.69 -1.73
N THR A 83 13.94 -10.36 -2.72
CA THR A 83 15.11 -9.49 -2.51
C THR A 83 14.66 -8.04 -2.30
N PRO A 84 15.46 -7.22 -1.57
CA PRO A 84 15.18 -5.78 -1.44
C PRO A 84 15.08 -5.08 -2.80
N ASP A 85 15.93 -5.44 -3.77
CA ASP A 85 15.93 -4.84 -5.11
C ASP A 85 14.62 -5.13 -5.86
N PHE A 86 14.12 -6.36 -5.78
CA PHE A 86 12.82 -6.73 -6.36
C PHE A 86 11.69 -5.92 -5.73
N VAL A 87 11.69 -5.78 -4.40
CA VAL A 87 10.66 -5.02 -3.68
C VAL A 87 10.72 -3.53 -4.03
N ALA A 88 11.92 -2.96 -4.14
CA ALA A 88 12.11 -1.57 -4.55
C ALA A 88 11.57 -1.33 -5.97
N ALA A 89 11.90 -2.22 -6.92
CA ALA A 89 11.37 -2.14 -8.29
C ALA A 89 9.83 -2.27 -8.32
N SER A 90 9.26 -3.16 -7.51
CA SER A 90 7.81 -3.33 -7.38
C SER A 90 7.14 -2.08 -6.83
N LEU A 91 7.73 -1.45 -5.81
CA LEU A 91 7.22 -0.19 -5.26
C LEU A 91 7.26 0.91 -6.32
N LEU A 92 8.37 1.08 -7.05
CA LEU A 92 8.49 2.08 -8.10
C LEU A 92 7.42 1.89 -9.20
N ALA A 93 7.12 0.65 -9.57
CA ALA A 93 6.04 0.35 -10.50
C ALA A 93 4.68 0.83 -9.99
N ARG A 94 4.37 0.58 -8.71
CA ARG A 94 3.10 1.04 -8.08
C ARG A 94 3.03 2.57 -7.99
N LEU A 95 4.14 3.22 -7.70
CA LEU A 95 4.21 4.69 -7.69
C LEU A 95 3.97 5.27 -9.09
N SER A 96 4.60 4.69 -10.12
CA SER A 96 4.41 5.12 -11.51
C SER A 96 2.95 4.96 -11.97
N GLU A 97 2.31 3.85 -11.63
CA GLU A 97 0.89 3.62 -11.92
C GLU A 97 -0.02 4.65 -11.22
N ALA A 98 0.29 5.00 -9.97
CA ALA A 98 -0.48 6.00 -9.23
C ALA A 98 -0.34 7.42 -9.78
N LEU A 99 0.80 7.72 -10.41
CA LEU A 99 1.09 9.01 -11.04
C LEU A 99 0.58 9.08 -12.49
N ALA A 100 0.26 7.95 -13.11
CA ALA A 100 -0.25 7.95 -14.48
C ALA A 100 -1.51 8.82 -14.59
N PRO A 101 -1.65 9.60 -15.67
CA PRO A 101 -2.88 10.32 -15.94
C PRO A 101 -4.05 9.34 -15.93
N VAL A 102 -5.07 9.63 -15.15
CA VAL A 102 -6.34 8.90 -15.28
C VAL A 102 -6.94 9.38 -16.59
N GLU A 103 -7.12 8.49 -17.54
CA GLU A 103 -7.98 8.78 -18.68
C GLU A 103 -9.34 9.17 -18.06
N GLU A 104 -9.70 10.43 -18.25
CA GLU A 104 -11.00 10.94 -17.82
C GLU A 104 -12.08 10.23 -18.65
N GLU A 105 -12.50 9.06 -18.21
CA GLU A 105 -13.83 8.62 -18.54
C GLU A 105 -14.77 9.62 -17.87
N ALA A 106 -15.37 10.42 -18.70
CA ALA A 106 -16.17 11.58 -18.38
C ALA A 106 -17.02 11.42 -17.09
N GLY A 107 -16.73 12.22 -16.07
CA GLY A 107 -17.81 12.75 -15.27
C GLY A 107 -17.85 12.50 -13.78
N ASP A 108 -17.02 11.69 -13.13
CA ASP A 108 -17.14 11.59 -11.67
C ASP A 108 -15.79 11.40 -10.93
N ASN A 109 -15.18 12.52 -10.61
CA ASN A 109 -13.99 12.58 -9.76
C ASN A 109 -14.22 12.01 -8.32
N ARG A 110 -15.47 11.64 -8.00
CA ARG A 110 -15.90 11.05 -6.71
C ARG A 110 -15.72 9.53 -6.65
N LYS A 111 -15.35 8.87 -7.75
CA LYS A 111 -15.22 7.40 -7.82
C LYS A 111 -13.85 6.86 -7.42
N ARG A 112 -12.83 7.72 -7.27
CA ARG A 112 -11.50 7.26 -6.84
C ARG A 112 -11.48 7.06 -5.32
N PRO A 113 -11.05 5.89 -4.82
CA PRO A 113 -10.84 5.71 -3.39
C PRO A 113 -9.78 6.70 -2.89
N PRO A 114 -9.93 7.27 -1.70
CA PRO A 114 -8.98 8.23 -1.13
C PRO A 114 -7.56 7.67 -1.05
N ALA A 115 -7.40 6.44 -0.59
CA ALA A 115 -6.15 5.69 -0.58
C ALA A 115 -6.34 4.30 -1.15
N ARG A 116 -5.25 3.68 -1.63
CA ARG A 116 -5.23 2.28 -2.08
C ARG A 116 -4.34 1.46 -1.17
N PHE A 117 -4.76 0.24 -0.89
CA PHE A 117 -3.93 -0.75 -0.22
C PHE A 117 -3.57 -1.85 -1.23
N VAL A 118 -2.29 -1.90 -1.62
CA VAL A 118 -1.84 -2.75 -2.73
C VAL A 118 -0.65 -3.61 -2.35
N ALA A 119 -0.60 -4.81 -2.90
CA ALA A 119 0.53 -5.71 -2.78
C ALA A 119 1.62 -5.38 -3.83
N TRP A 120 2.76 -6.03 -3.68
CA TRP A 120 3.92 -5.94 -4.57
C TRP A 120 3.57 -6.23 -6.04
N ASP A 121 2.63 -7.13 -6.31
CA ASP A 121 2.16 -7.50 -7.65
C ASP A 121 1.05 -6.60 -8.21
N GLY A 122 0.64 -5.58 -7.46
CA GLY A 122 -0.42 -4.65 -7.82
C GLY A 122 -1.83 -5.11 -7.45
N SER A 123 -1.99 -6.30 -6.90
CA SER A 123 -3.30 -6.75 -6.39
C SER A 123 -3.76 -5.89 -5.22
N GLU A 124 -5.05 -5.61 -5.16
CA GLU A 124 -5.63 -4.87 -4.05
C GLU A 124 -5.83 -5.76 -2.83
N ILE A 125 -5.57 -5.18 -1.66
CA ILE A 125 -5.80 -5.81 -0.37
C ILE A 125 -6.97 -5.08 0.28
N PRO A 126 -7.96 -5.77 0.85
CA PRO A 126 -9.01 -5.13 1.62
C PRO A 126 -8.44 -4.49 2.90
N TRP A 127 -9.10 -3.46 3.40
CA TRP A 127 -8.66 -2.71 4.59
C TRP A 127 -8.81 -3.47 5.92
#